data_e4b5a6fb7668d7deaa94e6b57cb37fd4
#
_entry.id   e4b5a6fb7668d7deaa94e6b57cb37fd4
#
_cell.length_a   1.000
_cell.length_b   1.000
_cell.length_c   1.000
_cell.angle_alpha   90.00
_cell.angle_beta   90.00
_cell.angle_gamma   90.00
#
_symmetry.space_group_name_H-M   'P 1'
#
loop_
_entity.id
_entity.type
_entity.pdbx_description
1 polymer ?
#
loop_
_entity_poly.entity_id
_entity_poly.type
_entity_poly.pdbx_seq_one_letter_code
_entity_poly.pdbx_strand_id
1 'polypeptide(L)'
;MKRVLFSLMAIVVAVVMISCEKEVDLGYPKMVTFTKDGGEKVITGTTNFTDAHIHDYKSGEDGEFVPREDEIWCQVYKWLTIEYLANSTELKIIAEPNASGKSRKLHIELHSGPEYQVVEVQQK
;
A
#
# COMPACT_ATOMS: atom_id res chain seq x y z
N MET A 1 -43.73 2.59 10.55
CA MET A 1 -43.06 1.33 10.94
C MET A 1 -42.20 0.75 9.82
N LYS A 2 -42.68 0.65 8.58
CA LYS A 2 -41.91 0.11 7.46
C LYS A 2 -40.63 0.89 7.19
N ARG A 3 -40.57 2.22 7.39
CA ARG A 3 -39.40 3.07 7.18
C ARG A 3 -38.28 2.79 8.17
N VAL A 4 -38.58 2.43 9.40
CA VAL A 4 -37.58 2.13 10.44
C VAL A 4 -36.88 0.81 10.15
N LEU A 5 -37.62 -0.18 9.65
CA LEU A 5 -37.07 -1.48 9.25
C LEU A 5 -36.08 -1.34 8.06
N PHE A 6 -36.39 -0.50 7.08
CA PHE A 6 -35.50 -0.23 5.96
C PHE A 6 -34.19 0.43 6.39
N SER A 7 -34.24 1.39 7.31
CA SER A 7 -33.06 2.05 7.84
C SER A 7 -32.16 1.09 8.60
N LEU A 8 -32.71 0.19 9.37
CA LEU A 8 -31.97 -0.83 10.10
C LEU A 8 -31.26 -1.81 9.16
N MET A 9 -31.93 -2.25 8.09
CA MET A 9 -31.30 -3.13 7.10
C MET A 9 -30.17 -2.46 6.35
N ALA A 10 -30.31 -1.19 5.98
CA ALA A 10 -29.25 -0.44 5.33
C ALA A 10 -28.00 -0.30 6.20
N ILE A 11 -28.16 -0.05 7.50
CA ILE A 11 -27.06 0.05 8.46
C ILE A 11 -26.32 -1.30 8.58
N VAL A 12 -27.05 -2.40 8.68
CA VAL A 12 -26.46 -3.74 8.80
C VAL A 12 -25.67 -4.10 7.55
N VAL A 13 -26.17 -3.79 6.36
CA VAL A 13 -25.44 -4.03 5.10
C VAL A 13 -24.17 -3.20 5.04
N ALA A 14 -24.20 -1.93 5.44
CA ALA A 14 -23.01 -1.08 5.47
C ALA A 14 -21.94 -1.63 6.43
N VAL A 15 -22.31 -2.10 7.60
CA VAL A 15 -21.38 -2.70 8.58
C VAL A 15 -20.75 -3.98 8.02
N VAL A 16 -21.52 -4.83 7.34
CA VAL A 16 -20.99 -6.05 6.72
C VAL A 16 -19.99 -5.73 5.61
N MET A 17 -20.23 -4.69 4.81
CA MET A 17 -19.28 -4.28 3.76
C MET A 17 -17.97 -3.73 4.32
N ILE A 18 -18.00 -2.99 5.43
CA ILE A 18 -16.81 -2.46 6.09
C ILE A 18 -15.94 -3.58 6.68
N SER A 19 -16.54 -4.69 7.11
CA SER A 19 -15.82 -5.81 7.71
C SER A 19 -15.19 -6.78 6.70
N CYS A 20 -15.29 -6.51 5.38
CA CYS A 20 -14.77 -7.41 4.33
C CYS A 20 -13.27 -7.26 4.07
N GLU A 21 -12.63 -6.15 4.45
CA GLU A 21 -11.20 -5.98 4.30
C GLU A 21 -10.45 -6.65 5.45
N LYS A 22 -9.41 -7.43 5.11
CA LYS A 22 -8.66 -8.20 6.08
C LYS A 22 -7.17 -8.15 5.79
N GLU A 23 -6.37 -7.77 6.79
CA GLU A 23 -4.92 -7.85 6.72
C GLU A 23 -4.47 -9.29 6.84
N VAL A 24 -3.68 -9.75 5.87
CA VAL A 24 -3.16 -11.12 5.79
C VAL A 24 -1.71 -11.08 5.31
N ASP A 25 -1.06 -12.25 5.29
CA ASP A 25 0.24 -12.45 4.68
C ASP A 25 0.05 -12.89 3.23
N LEU A 26 0.48 -12.08 2.27
CA LEU A 26 0.42 -12.39 0.84
C LEU A 26 1.76 -12.92 0.31
N GLY A 27 2.69 -13.23 1.21
CA GLY A 27 3.98 -13.80 0.88
C GLY A 27 5.09 -12.79 0.62
N TYR A 28 4.84 -11.50 0.82
CA TYR A 28 5.83 -10.45 0.67
C TYR A 28 6.62 -10.25 1.96
N PRO A 29 7.85 -9.68 1.88
CA PRO A 29 8.57 -9.28 3.08
C PRO A 29 7.72 -8.31 3.91
N LYS A 30 7.75 -8.43 5.22
CA LYS A 30 7.04 -7.52 6.11
C LYS A 30 7.74 -6.19 6.28
N MET A 31 9.05 -6.16 6.04
CA MET A 31 9.88 -4.98 6.18
C MET A 31 10.94 -4.94 5.08
N VAL A 32 11.18 -3.73 4.58
CA VAL A 32 12.26 -3.43 3.64
C VAL A 32 13.07 -2.27 4.21
N THR A 33 14.38 -2.40 4.23
CA THR A 33 15.27 -1.38 4.79
C THR A 33 16.22 -0.84 3.73
N PHE A 34 16.32 0.48 3.66
CA PHE A 34 17.28 1.18 2.81
C PHE A 34 18.34 1.85 3.67
N THR A 35 19.54 1.96 3.13
CA THR A 35 20.58 2.83 3.72
C THR A 35 20.26 4.30 3.41
N LYS A 36 20.99 5.21 4.04
CA LYS A 36 20.84 6.65 3.79
C LYS A 36 21.06 7.05 2.34
N ASP A 37 21.80 6.25 1.56
CA ASP A 37 22.08 6.54 0.16
C ASP A 37 20.88 6.28 -0.76
N GLY A 38 19.86 5.61 -0.26
CA GLY A 38 18.69 5.24 -1.05
C GLY A 38 18.98 4.08 -1.98
N GLY A 39 18.21 3.99 -3.06
CA GLY A 39 18.37 2.96 -4.07
C GLY A 39 17.06 2.32 -4.47
N GLU A 40 17.18 1.17 -5.13
CA GLU A 40 16.05 0.40 -5.62
C GLU A 40 16.07 -1.01 -5.05
N LYS A 41 14.88 -1.54 -4.73
CA LYS A 41 14.69 -2.93 -4.35
C LYS A 41 13.43 -3.47 -4.99
N VAL A 42 13.48 -4.72 -5.45
CA VAL A 42 12.30 -5.43 -5.95
C VAL A 42 11.93 -6.48 -4.91
N ILE A 43 10.70 -6.44 -4.45
CA ILE A 43 10.16 -7.49 -3.57
C ILE A 43 9.18 -8.34 -4.34
N THR A 44 9.13 -9.63 -3.97
CA THR A 44 8.25 -10.60 -4.58
C THR A 44 7.45 -11.33 -3.51
N GLY A 45 6.26 -11.75 -3.88
CA GLY A 45 5.37 -12.51 -3.01
C GLY A 45 4.80 -13.72 -3.71
N THR A 46 3.88 -14.40 -3.03
CA THR A 46 3.24 -15.62 -3.55
C THR A 46 1.84 -15.36 -4.10
N THR A 47 1.23 -14.24 -3.75
CA THR A 47 -0.12 -13.88 -4.18
C THR A 47 -0.07 -12.62 -5.02
N ASN A 48 -0.72 -12.62 -6.18
CA ASN A 48 -0.83 -11.43 -7.02
C ASN A 48 -1.58 -10.33 -6.28
N PHE A 49 -1.10 -9.11 -6.40
CA PHE A 49 -1.83 -7.94 -5.96
C PHE A 49 -2.33 -7.14 -7.17
N THR A 50 -3.50 -6.52 -7.04
CA THR A 50 -4.09 -5.70 -8.09
C THR A 50 -3.74 -4.24 -7.93
N ASP A 51 -3.44 -3.82 -6.72
CA ASP A 51 -3.30 -2.43 -6.34
C ASP A 51 -2.32 -2.29 -5.18
N ALA A 52 -1.57 -1.20 -5.15
CA ALA A 52 -0.61 -0.89 -4.10
C ALA A 52 -0.65 0.60 -3.78
N HIS A 53 -0.55 0.95 -2.50
CA HIS A 53 -0.56 2.32 -2.04
C HIS A 53 0.55 2.57 -1.03
N ILE A 54 1.25 3.69 -1.20
CA ILE A 54 2.12 4.21 -0.16
C ILE A 54 1.22 4.92 0.84
N HIS A 55 1.35 4.61 2.12
CA HIS A 55 0.57 5.21 3.17
C HIS A 55 1.46 5.72 4.31
N ASP A 56 1.18 6.94 4.76
CA ASP A 56 1.84 7.53 5.91
C ASP A 56 0.87 7.50 7.09
N TYR A 57 1.09 6.56 8.01
CA TYR A 57 0.22 6.40 9.17
C TYR A 57 0.28 7.57 10.15
N LYS A 58 1.34 8.39 10.08
CA LYS A 58 1.45 9.59 10.93
C LYS A 58 0.54 10.71 10.48
N SER A 59 0.52 10.97 9.17
CA SER A 59 -0.26 12.08 8.58
C SER A 59 -1.63 11.65 8.09
N GLY A 60 -1.81 10.35 7.84
CA GLY A 60 -2.99 9.81 7.19
C GLY A 60 -3.03 10.04 5.69
N GLU A 61 -1.93 10.52 5.10
CA GLU A 61 -1.85 10.80 3.66
C GLU A 61 -1.43 9.57 2.88
N ASP A 62 -1.86 9.51 1.61
CA ASP A 62 -1.48 8.47 0.65
C ASP A 62 -0.59 9.05 -0.44
N GLY A 63 0.13 8.17 -1.12
CA GLY A 63 0.90 8.54 -2.29
C GLY A 63 0.02 8.98 -3.45
N GLU A 64 0.62 9.68 -4.41
CA GLU A 64 -0.05 10.16 -5.61
C GLU A 64 0.43 9.38 -6.83
N PHE A 65 -0.50 8.96 -7.67
CA PHE A 65 -0.16 8.30 -8.93
C PHE A 65 0.40 9.29 -9.93
N VAL A 66 1.50 8.88 -10.55
CA VAL A 66 2.14 9.65 -11.62
C VAL A 66 1.65 9.09 -12.95
N PRO A 67 1.06 9.93 -13.83
CA PRO A 67 0.63 9.49 -15.15
C PRO A 67 1.81 8.98 -15.98
N ARG A 68 1.64 7.83 -16.63
CA ARG A 68 2.61 7.22 -17.55
C ARG A 68 1.89 6.71 -18.79
N GLU A 69 2.63 6.64 -19.89
CA GLU A 69 2.09 6.12 -21.16
C GLU A 69 2.17 4.58 -21.25
N ASP A 70 2.97 3.96 -20.39
CA ASP A 70 3.10 2.51 -20.33
C ASP A 70 2.09 1.90 -19.36
N GLU A 71 2.10 0.56 -19.22
CA GLU A 71 1.20 -0.17 -18.34
C GLU A 71 1.63 -0.14 -16.87
N ILE A 72 2.75 0.48 -16.55
CA ILE A 72 3.31 0.49 -15.21
C ILE A 72 2.60 1.56 -14.37
N TRP A 73 2.08 1.14 -13.24
CA TRP A 73 1.57 2.04 -12.21
C TRP A 73 2.75 2.59 -11.41
N CYS A 74 2.82 3.90 -11.31
CA CYS A 74 3.85 4.60 -10.55
C CYS A 74 3.19 5.50 -9.52
N GLN A 75 3.61 5.37 -8.26
CA GLN A 75 3.09 6.20 -7.18
C GLN A 75 4.25 6.80 -6.40
N VAL A 76 4.13 8.05 -6.02
CA VAL A 76 5.18 8.79 -5.29
C VAL A 76 4.61 9.39 -4.03
N TYR A 77 5.34 9.27 -2.94
CA TYR A 77 5.06 9.99 -1.71
C TYR A 77 6.37 10.38 -1.04
N LYS A 78 6.65 11.69 -0.97
CA LYS A 78 7.89 12.23 -0.39
C LYS A 78 9.12 11.52 -0.98
N TRP A 79 9.85 10.76 -0.17
CA TRP A 79 11.11 10.12 -0.56
C TRP A 79 10.92 8.73 -1.19
N LEU A 80 9.71 8.24 -1.26
CA LEU A 80 9.42 6.86 -1.70
C LEU A 80 8.64 6.85 -3.01
N THR A 81 9.06 5.97 -3.91
CA THR A 81 8.36 5.69 -5.17
C THR A 81 8.15 4.19 -5.28
N ILE A 82 6.98 3.78 -5.74
CA ILE A 82 6.70 2.39 -6.08
C ILE A 82 6.27 2.29 -7.53
N GLU A 83 6.67 1.19 -8.17
CA GLU A 83 6.29 0.87 -9.54
C GLU A 83 5.86 -0.59 -9.62
N TYR A 84 4.74 -0.87 -10.29
CA TYR A 84 4.21 -2.21 -10.41
C TYR A 84 3.28 -2.37 -11.61
N LEU A 85 3.08 -3.62 -12.03
CA LEU A 85 2.03 -4.00 -12.96
C LEU A 85 0.87 -4.60 -12.16
N ALA A 86 -0.36 -4.27 -12.55
CA ALA A 86 -1.54 -4.88 -11.92
C ALA A 86 -1.52 -6.40 -12.12
N ASN A 87 -2.01 -7.15 -11.13
CA ASN A 87 -2.03 -8.62 -11.13
C ASN A 87 -0.62 -9.23 -11.21
N SER A 88 0.33 -8.60 -10.54
CA SER A 88 1.72 -9.03 -10.48
C SER A 88 2.07 -9.53 -9.08
N THR A 89 3.17 -10.27 -8.99
CA THR A 89 3.78 -10.66 -7.72
C THR A 89 5.07 -9.89 -7.44
N GLU A 90 5.36 -8.83 -8.21
CA GLU A 90 6.56 -8.02 -8.04
C GLU A 90 6.23 -6.56 -7.78
N LEU A 91 6.93 -5.96 -6.83
CA LEU A 91 6.85 -4.54 -6.53
C LEU A 91 8.24 -3.94 -6.51
N LYS A 92 8.46 -2.91 -7.31
CA LYS A 92 9.71 -2.14 -7.30
C LYS A 92 9.57 -0.97 -6.34
N ILE A 93 10.51 -0.86 -5.42
CA ILE A 93 10.53 0.20 -4.39
C ILE A 93 11.78 1.03 -4.60
N ILE A 94 11.62 2.33 -4.71
CA ILE A 94 12.71 3.28 -4.95
C ILE A 94 12.72 4.29 -3.80
N ALA A 95 13.86 4.42 -3.13
CA ALA A 95 14.04 5.39 -2.06
C ALA A 95 15.07 6.44 -2.47
N GLU A 96 14.74 7.71 -2.25
CA GLU A 96 15.69 8.81 -2.43
C GLU A 96 16.73 8.82 -1.31
N PRO A 97 17.92 9.43 -1.52
CA PRO A 97 18.88 9.59 -0.45
C PRO A 97 18.30 10.37 0.73
N ASN A 98 18.68 9.98 1.94
CA ASN A 98 18.26 10.63 3.17
C ASN A 98 19.39 11.46 3.77
N ALA A 99 19.38 12.75 3.53
CA ALA A 99 20.36 13.69 4.06
C ALA A 99 19.94 14.31 5.40
N SER A 100 18.81 13.91 5.97
CA SER A 100 18.27 14.53 7.18
C SER A 100 19.01 14.17 8.46
N GLY A 101 19.78 13.09 8.46
CA GLY A 101 20.42 12.55 9.66
C GLY A 101 19.48 11.80 10.58
N LYS A 102 18.20 11.66 10.21
CA LYS A 102 17.19 10.96 11.01
C LYS A 102 16.60 9.82 10.21
N SER A 103 16.36 8.69 10.88
CA SER A 103 15.63 7.56 10.29
C SER A 103 14.21 7.97 9.94
N ARG A 104 13.66 7.34 8.90
CA ARG A 104 12.28 7.60 8.46
C ARG A 104 11.64 6.31 7.98
N LYS A 105 10.32 6.25 8.03
CA LYS A 105 9.58 5.09 7.56
C LYS A 105 8.25 5.47 6.92
N LEU A 106 7.83 4.64 6.00
CA LEU A 106 6.51 4.68 5.36
C LEU A 106 6.00 3.25 5.24
N HIS A 107 4.75 3.09 4.87
CA HIS A 107 4.15 1.78 4.67
C HIS A 107 3.61 1.67 3.25
N ILE A 108 3.61 0.44 2.74
CA ILE A 108 2.98 0.12 1.45
C ILE A 108 1.91 -0.91 1.73
N GLU A 109 0.68 -0.65 1.26
CA GLU A 109 -0.41 -1.59 1.34
C GLU A 109 -0.59 -2.26 -0.02
N LEU A 110 -0.48 -3.58 -0.05
CA LEU A 110 -0.68 -4.41 -1.23
C LEU A 110 -2.06 -5.05 -1.15
N HIS A 111 -2.93 -4.75 -2.09
CA HIS A 111 -4.31 -5.21 -2.08
C HIS A 111 -4.56 -6.32 -3.09
N SER A 112 -5.20 -7.40 -2.65
CA SER A 112 -5.62 -8.53 -3.45
C SER A 112 -7.08 -8.86 -3.09
N GLY A 113 -8.04 -8.24 -3.81
CA GLY A 113 -9.44 -8.33 -3.46
C GLY A 113 -9.71 -7.76 -2.07
N PRO A 114 -10.41 -8.50 -1.20
CA PRO A 114 -10.69 -8.05 0.17
C PRO A 114 -9.52 -8.22 1.13
N GLU A 115 -8.44 -8.83 0.70
CA GLU A 115 -7.25 -9.06 1.52
C GLU A 115 -6.15 -8.07 1.17
N TYR A 116 -5.34 -7.71 2.16
CA TYR A 116 -4.19 -6.84 1.93
C TYR A 116 -3.06 -7.17 2.88
N GLN A 117 -1.83 -6.87 2.46
CA GLN A 117 -0.63 -6.98 3.29
C GLN A 117 0.03 -5.62 3.40
N VAL A 118 0.55 -5.31 4.58
CA VAL A 118 1.34 -4.10 4.83
C VAL A 118 2.82 -4.45 4.80
N VAL A 119 3.59 -3.66 4.05
CA VAL A 119 5.06 -3.73 4.01
C VAL A 119 5.59 -2.44 4.62
N GLU A 120 6.38 -2.54 5.67
CA GLU A 120 7.05 -1.38 6.28
C GLU A 120 8.34 -1.08 5.53
N VAL A 121 8.53 0.17 5.11
CA VAL A 121 9.75 0.62 4.46
C VAL A 121 10.47 1.58 5.40
N GLN A 122 11.68 1.21 5.80
CA GLN A 122 12.52 2.01 6.69
C GLN A 122 13.76 2.51 5.94
N GLN A 123 14.19 3.70 6.26
CA GLN A 123 15.45 4.25 5.76
C GLN A 123 16.21 4.93 6.89
N LYS A 124 17.47 4.62 6.97
CA LYS A 124 18.37 5.26 7.93
C LYS A 124 18.77 6.67 7.54
#